data_523230ddd964a3401f8af9614dcaa01f
#
_entry.id   523230ddd964a3401f8af9614dcaa01f
#
_cell.length_a   1.000
_cell.length_b   1.000
_cell.length_c   1.000
_cell.angle_alpha   90.00
_cell.angle_beta   90.00
_cell.angle_gamma   90.00
#
_symmetry.space_group_name_H-M   'P 1'
#
loop_
_entity.id
_entity.type
_entity.pdbx_description
1 polymer ?
#
loop_
_entity_poly.entity_id
_entity_poly.type
_entity_poly.pdbx_seq_one_letter_code
_entity_poly.pdbx_strand_id
1 'polypeptide(L)'
;KSTGTVVVLVDTDGNRTMFPDSGANAGLNGSINSIAREFDGYFISGYALFNNDSSNFIQGCLQDLRAGGKKIFVDPASVGLMSELGSSKALALIGQVDIIFVNEDEADFLDINQLISLAPIIVIKKGALGASVITNDGIEICKPAIPATVIDTTGAGDAFAAGFIAEWLVSKDLSASLDLALSLAAKCVANIGARPRVIT
;
A
#
# COMPACT_ATOMS: atom_id res chain seq x y z
N LYS A 1 -18.40 -15.26 9.34
CA LYS A 1 -17.13 -15.44 10.04
C LYS A 1 -16.86 -14.21 10.93
N SER A 2 -16.05 -14.38 12.01
CA SER A 2 -15.56 -13.26 12.83
C SER A 2 -14.58 -12.39 12.03
N THR A 3 -14.37 -11.16 12.48
CA THR A 3 -13.32 -10.28 11.95
C THR A 3 -11.95 -10.96 12.06
N GLY A 4 -11.09 -10.77 11.08
CA GLY A 4 -9.72 -11.24 11.13
C GLY A 4 -8.95 -10.64 12.30
N THR A 5 -8.01 -11.39 12.83
CA THR A 5 -7.17 -10.99 13.94
C THR A 5 -5.70 -11.26 13.64
N VAL A 6 -4.81 -10.46 14.25
CA VAL A 6 -3.37 -10.67 14.13
C VAL A 6 -2.78 -10.69 15.53
N VAL A 7 -2.07 -11.77 15.89
CA VAL A 7 -1.22 -11.79 17.08
C VAL A 7 0.16 -11.28 16.65
N VAL A 8 0.65 -10.25 17.34
CA VAL A 8 1.96 -9.66 17.08
C VAL A 8 2.86 -9.92 18.28
N LEU A 9 3.94 -10.66 18.07
CA LEU A 9 5.01 -10.80 19.04
C LEU A 9 6.09 -9.76 18.76
N VAL A 10 6.45 -8.99 19.77
CA VAL A 10 7.50 -7.96 19.69
C VAL A 10 8.64 -8.40 20.57
N ASP A 11 9.86 -8.50 20.02
CA ASP A 11 11.06 -8.82 20.80
C ASP A 11 11.66 -7.57 21.46
N THR A 12 12.73 -7.76 22.22
CA THR A 12 13.42 -6.68 22.94
C THR A 12 14.07 -5.64 22.02
N ASP A 13 14.30 -5.98 20.76
CA ASP A 13 14.92 -5.12 19.75
C ASP A 13 13.86 -4.41 18.91
N GLY A 14 12.57 -4.66 19.18
CA GLY A 14 11.44 -4.08 18.48
C GLY A 14 11.05 -4.79 17.18
N ASN A 15 11.67 -5.95 16.86
CA ASN A 15 11.28 -6.74 15.71
C ASN A 15 9.91 -7.41 15.97
N ARG A 16 9.13 -7.53 14.92
CA ARG A 16 7.76 -8.05 15.00
C ARG A 16 7.60 -9.33 14.21
N THR A 17 7.04 -10.35 14.86
CA THR A 17 6.56 -11.56 14.20
C THR A 17 5.05 -11.56 14.26
N MET A 18 4.40 -11.69 13.11
CA MET A 18 2.96 -11.61 12.98
C MET A 18 2.35 -12.97 12.67
N PHE A 19 1.27 -13.31 13.36
CA PHE A 19 0.48 -14.52 13.14
C PHE A 19 -0.95 -14.11 12.77
N PRO A 20 -1.24 -13.94 11.46
CA PRO A 20 -2.55 -13.50 10.99
C PRO A 20 -3.55 -14.65 10.93
N ASP A 21 -4.78 -14.37 11.36
CA ASP A 21 -5.98 -15.12 11.03
C ASP A 21 -6.86 -14.22 10.13
N SER A 22 -7.06 -14.62 8.89
CA SER A 22 -7.83 -13.84 7.91
C SER A 22 -9.31 -13.66 8.30
N GLY A 23 -9.89 -14.54 9.12
CA GLY A 23 -11.28 -14.46 9.56
C GLY A 23 -12.26 -14.25 8.40
N ALA A 24 -13.06 -13.19 8.46
CA ALA A 24 -14.02 -12.82 7.42
C ALA A 24 -13.37 -12.39 6.10
N ASN A 25 -12.11 -11.92 6.11
CA ASN A 25 -11.41 -11.50 4.90
C ASN A 25 -11.18 -12.68 3.92
N ALA A 26 -11.07 -13.91 4.43
CA ALA A 26 -11.02 -15.12 3.61
C ALA A 26 -12.34 -15.44 2.88
N GLY A 27 -13.39 -14.64 3.05
CA GLY A 27 -14.70 -14.81 2.44
C GLY A 27 -15.09 -13.69 1.48
N LEU A 28 -14.14 -12.89 1.02
CA LEU A 28 -14.40 -11.80 0.08
C LEU A 28 -14.96 -12.40 -1.22
N ASN A 29 -16.19 -11.98 -1.56
CA ASN A 29 -16.88 -12.40 -2.78
C ASN A 29 -17.90 -11.31 -3.17
N GLY A 30 -18.53 -11.48 -4.36
CA GLY A 30 -19.54 -10.53 -4.85
C GLY A 30 -19.05 -9.75 -6.06
N SER A 31 -19.60 -8.56 -6.27
CA SER A 31 -19.26 -7.68 -7.37
C SER A 31 -19.04 -6.26 -6.84
N ILE A 32 -18.00 -5.61 -7.33
CA ILE A 32 -17.70 -4.20 -7.01
C ILE A 32 -18.55 -3.22 -7.84
N ASN A 33 -19.30 -3.69 -8.83
CA ASN A 33 -19.98 -2.86 -9.82
C ASN A 33 -20.89 -1.78 -9.25
N SER A 34 -21.51 -2.01 -8.10
CA SER A 34 -22.36 -1.00 -7.43
C SER A 34 -21.53 0.08 -6.73
N ILE A 35 -20.35 -0.27 -6.22
CA ILE A 35 -19.47 0.62 -5.44
C ILE A 35 -18.48 1.36 -6.35
N ALA A 36 -18.06 0.72 -7.46
CA ALA A 36 -17.05 1.26 -8.38
C ALA A 36 -17.45 2.57 -9.09
N ARG A 37 -18.71 2.99 -8.98
CA ARG A 37 -19.20 4.23 -9.59
C ARG A 37 -19.07 5.45 -8.66
N GLU A 38 -18.92 5.23 -7.35
CA GLU A 38 -19.02 6.27 -6.33
C GLU A 38 -17.68 6.93 -5.99
N PHE A 39 -16.57 6.29 -6.32
CA PHE A 39 -15.22 6.75 -5.93
C PHE A 39 -14.32 7.01 -7.14
N ASP A 40 -13.38 7.93 -6.99
CA ASP A 40 -12.41 8.29 -8.04
C ASP A 40 -11.21 7.36 -8.07
N GLY A 41 -10.88 6.72 -6.93
CA GLY A 41 -9.74 5.82 -6.81
C GLY A 41 -9.94 4.69 -5.81
N TYR A 42 -9.21 3.60 -6.01
CA TYR A 42 -9.31 2.37 -5.25
C TYR A 42 -7.93 1.89 -4.82
N PHE A 43 -7.76 1.71 -3.52
CA PHE A 43 -6.55 1.15 -2.94
C PHE A 43 -6.70 -0.35 -2.73
N ILE A 44 -5.75 -1.11 -3.26
CA ILE A 44 -5.71 -2.58 -3.19
C ILE A 44 -4.50 -2.99 -2.34
N SER A 45 -4.79 -3.68 -1.25
CA SER A 45 -3.76 -4.25 -0.40
C SER A 45 -3.28 -5.61 -0.93
N GLY A 46 -1.98 -5.84 -0.94
CA GLY A 46 -1.34 -7.10 -1.28
C GLY A 46 -1.82 -8.26 -0.40
N TYR A 47 -2.16 -8.00 0.86
CA TYR A 47 -2.76 -9.01 1.72
C TYR A 47 -4.06 -9.61 1.16
N ALA A 48 -4.87 -8.82 0.46
CA ALA A 48 -6.07 -9.32 -0.21
C ALA A 48 -5.77 -9.85 -1.62
N LEU A 49 -4.85 -9.19 -2.33
CA LEU A 49 -4.49 -9.53 -3.71
C LEU A 49 -3.78 -10.88 -3.81
N PHE A 50 -2.88 -11.19 -2.88
CA PHE A 50 -2.05 -12.40 -2.92
C PHE A 50 -2.60 -13.56 -2.08
N ASN A 51 -3.67 -13.35 -1.31
CA ASN A 51 -4.32 -14.40 -0.55
C ASN A 51 -5.15 -15.30 -1.47
N ASN A 52 -4.96 -16.62 -1.38
CA ASN A 52 -5.62 -17.59 -2.25
C ASN A 52 -7.16 -17.53 -2.21
N ASP A 53 -7.73 -17.18 -1.05
CA ASP A 53 -9.19 -17.15 -0.86
C ASP A 53 -9.84 -15.89 -1.44
N SER A 54 -9.10 -14.74 -1.49
CA SER A 54 -9.61 -13.46 -1.96
C SER A 54 -9.07 -13.02 -3.32
N SER A 55 -7.97 -13.60 -3.79
CA SER A 55 -7.27 -13.18 -5.01
C SER A 55 -8.20 -13.14 -6.24
N ASN A 56 -9.01 -14.19 -6.45
CA ASN A 56 -9.94 -14.23 -7.59
C ASN A 56 -10.97 -13.10 -7.54
N PHE A 57 -11.50 -12.78 -6.36
CA PHE A 57 -12.41 -11.65 -6.17
C PHE A 57 -11.71 -10.33 -6.48
N ILE A 58 -10.51 -10.12 -5.95
CA ILE A 58 -9.72 -8.89 -6.20
C ILE A 58 -9.37 -8.76 -7.69
N GLN A 59 -9.01 -9.85 -8.37
CA GLN A 59 -8.75 -9.81 -9.82
C GLN A 59 -10.01 -9.40 -10.63
N GLY A 60 -11.18 -9.90 -10.26
CA GLY A 60 -12.46 -9.47 -10.85
C GLY A 60 -12.69 -7.96 -10.59
N CYS A 61 -12.46 -7.48 -9.37
CA CYS A 61 -12.54 -6.06 -9.05
C CYS A 61 -11.59 -5.22 -9.90
N LEU A 62 -10.33 -5.64 -10.04
CA LEU A 62 -9.34 -4.93 -10.85
C LEU A 62 -9.74 -4.85 -12.32
N GLN A 63 -10.34 -5.91 -12.89
CA GLN A 63 -10.87 -5.89 -14.26
C GLN A 63 -12.00 -4.86 -14.42
N ASP A 64 -12.96 -4.85 -13.50
CA ASP A 64 -14.08 -3.91 -13.51
C ASP A 64 -13.61 -2.47 -13.35
N LEU A 65 -12.65 -2.21 -12.45
CA LEU A 65 -12.08 -0.89 -12.22
C LEU A 65 -11.31 -0.36 -13.44
N ARG A 66 -10.50 -1.22 -14.08
CA ARG A 66 -9.80 -0.86 -15.33
C ARG A 66 -10.77 -0.57 -16.45
N ALA A 67 -11.79 -1.40 -16.64
CA ALA A 67 -12.83 -1.18 -17.64
C ALA A 67 -13.61 0.14 -17.40
N GLY A 68 -13.78 0.51 -16.14
CA GLY A 68 -14.42 1.77 -15.72
C GLY A 68 -13.50 2.99 -15.74
N GLY A 69 -12.24 2.86 -16.13
CA GLY A 69 -11.25 3.96 -16.14
C GLY A 69 -10.95 4.55 -14.77
N LYS A 70 -11.12 3.75 -13.71
CA LYS A 70 -10.91 4.18 -12.32
C LYS A 70 -9.44 4.17 -11.97
N LYS A 71 -9.04 5.06 -11.04
CA LYS A 71 -7.68 5.10 -10.53
C LYS A 71 -7.43 3.93 -9.57
N ILE A 72 -6.35 3.21 -9.79
CA ILE A 72 -5.99 2.01 -9.03
C ILE A 72 -4.63 2.22 -8.38
N PHE A 73 -4.58 2.02 -7.07
CA PHE A 73 -3.40 2.14 -6.23
C PHE A 73 -3.13 0.80 -5.57
N VAL A 74 -1.90 0.31 -5.59
CA VAL A 74 -1.54 -0.99 -5.01
C VAL A 74 -0.40 -0.82 -4.02
N ASP A 75 -0.51 -1.45 -2.87
CA ASP A 75 0.60 -1.70 -1.95
C ASP A 75 0.77 -3.21 -1.82
N PRO A 76 1.89 -3.81 -2.30
CA PRO A 76 2.14 -5.25 -2.23
C PRO A 76 2.24 -5.82 -0.81
N ALA A 77 2.49 -4.96 0.17
CA ALA A 77 2.39 -5.16 1.62
C ALA A 77 3.42 -6.10 2.27
N SER A 78 3.99 -7.10 1.61
CA SER A 78 4.91 -8.03 2.26
C SER A 78 5.73 -8.87 1.27
N VAL A 79 7.05 -8.78 1.39
CA VAL A 79 7.99 -9.69 0.68
C VAL A 79 7.69 -11.14 1.05
N GLY A 80 7.34 -11.43 2.32
CA GLY A 80 7.02 -12.79 2.75
C GLY A 80 5.88 -13.43 1.95
N LEU A 81 4.78 -12.71 1.73
CA LEU A 81 3.68 -13.20 0.90
C LEU A 81 4.07 -13.35 -0.58
N MET A 82 4.84 -12.40 -1.10
CA MET A 82 5.27 -12.42 -2.48
C MET A 82 6.30 -13.50 -2.76
N SER A 83 7.18 -13.81 -1.81
CA SER A 83 8.21 -14.86 -1.97
C SER A 83 7.61 -16.26 -2.12
N GLU A 84 6.49 -16.54 -1.47
CA GLU A 84 5.75 -17.80 -1.65
C GLU A 84 5.16 -17.95 -3.06
N LEU A 85 4.80 -16.82 -3.69
CA LEU A 85 4.24 -16.79 -5.03
C LEU A 85 5.30 -16.73 -6.14
N GLY A 86 6.44 -16.12 -5.84
CA GLY A 86 7.46 -15.67 -6.78
C GLY A 86 7.14 -14.30 -7.40
N SER A 87 8.21 -13.52 -7.68
CA SER A 87 8.09 -12.14 -8.18
C SER A 87 7.28 -12.03 -9.48
N SER A 88 7.51 -12.92 -10.44
CA SER A 88 6.79 -12.93 -11.72
C SER A 88 5.28 -13.08 -11.56
N LYS A 89 4.82 -13.96 -10.65
CA LYS A 89 3.40 -14.15 -10.37
C LYS A 89 2.81 -12.98 -9.60
N ALA A 90 3.55 -12.41 -8.65
CA ALA A 90 3.14 -11.22 -7.92
C ALA A 90 2.94 -10.03 -8.88
N LEU A 91 3.89 -9.76 -9.77
CA LEU A 91 3.76 -8.73 -10.81
C LEU A 91 2.57 -8.98 -11.75
N ALA A 92 2.35 -10.22 -12.17
CA ALA A 92 1.21 -10.58 -13.01
C ALA A 92 -0.14 -10.31 -12.31
N LEU A 93 -0.24 -10.57 -11.00
CA LEU A 93 -1.44 -10.31 -10.21
C LEU A 93 -1.68 -8.80 -9.99
N ILE A 94 -0.62 -8.00 -9.80
CA ILE A 94 -0.72 -6.54 -9.73
C ILE A 94 -1.25 -6.00 -11.07
N GLY A 95 -0.60 -6.36 -12.19
CA GLY A 95 -0.95 -5.87 -13.53
C GLY A 95 -0.84 -4.35 -13.66
N GLN A 96 -1.47 -3.76 -14.66
CA GLN A 96 -1.44 -2.31 -14.91
C GLN A 96 -2.27 -1.55 -13.88
N VAL A 97 -1.64 -0.55 -13.22
CA VAL A 97 -2.26 0.31 -12.20
C VAL A 97 -1.71 1.74 -12.30
N ASP A 98 -2.24 2.69 -11.54
CA ASP A 98 -1.80 4.09 -11.61
C ASP A 98 -0.61 4.38 -10.69
N ILE A 99 -0.60 3.83 -9.48
CA ILE A 99 0.48 4.02 -8.49
C ILE A 99 0.75 2.71 -7.76
N ILE A 100 2.03 2.37 -7.58
CA ILE A 100 2.45 1.28 -6.71
C ILE A 100 3.25 1.87 -5.54
N PHE A 101 2.87 1.49 -4.31
CA PHE A 101 3.58 1.83 -3.09
C PHE A 101 4.40 0.62 -2.65
N VAL A 102 5.69 0.78 -2.49
CA VAL A 102 6.60 -0.28 -2.00
C VAL A 102 7.49 0.26 -0.89
N ASN A 103 8.04 -0.62 -0.06
CA ASN A 103 9.24 -0.32 0.71
C ASN A 103 10.50 -0.74 -0.09
N GLU A 104 11.69 -0.52 0.46
CA GLU A 104 12.95 -0.83 -0.21
C GLU A 104 13.09 -2.33 -0.50
N ASP A 105 12.77 -3.21 0.47
CA ASP A 105 12.83 -4.66 0.30
C ASP A 105 11.84 -5.17 -0.77
N GLU A 106 10.66 -4.58 -0.83
CA GLU A 106 9.65 -4.91 -1.83
C GLU A 106 10.07 -4.44 -3.23
N ALA A 107 10.67 -3.25 -3.32
CA ALA A 107 11.21 -2.71 -4.57
C ALA A 107 12.35 -3.57 -5.11
N ASP A 108 13.23 -4.03 -4.24
CA ASP A 108 14.35 -4.93 -4.61
C ASP A 108 13.82 -6.30 -5.06
N PHE A 109 12.84 -6.86 -4.34
CA PHE A 109 12.25 -8.17 -4.67
C PHE A 109 11.51 -8.16 -6.01
N LEU A 110 10.77 -7.09 -6.32
CA LEU A 110 9.96 -6.99 -7.53
C LEU A 110 10.72 -6.42 -8.73
N ASP A 111 11.88 -5.81 -8.54
CA ASP A 111 12.65 -5.03 -9.51
C ASP A 111 11.93 -3.74 -9.97
N ILE A 112 12.57 -2.61 -9.73
CA ILE A 112 12.02 -1.28 -10.02
C ILE A 112 11.67 -1.11 -11.52
N ASN A 113 12.43 -1.72 -12.43
CA ASN A 113 12.15 -1.64 -13.86
C ASN A 113 10.88 -2.40 -14.23
N GLN A 114 10.59 -3.51 -13.54
CA GLN A 114 9.35 -4.24 -13.70
C GLN A 114 8.17 -3.44 -13.15
N LEU A 115 8.34 -2.79 -12.00
CA LEU A 115 7.31 -1.93 -11.40
C LEU A 115 6.96 -0.73 -12.31
N ILE A 116 7.96 -0.06 -12.87
CA ILE A 116 7.77 1.07 -13.80
C ILE A 116 7.02 0.62 -15.08
N SER A 117 7.16 -0.64 -15.48
CA SER A 117 6.39 -1.19 -16.62
C SER A 117 4.91 -1.38 -16.30
N LEU A 118 4.53 -1.49 -15.01
CA LEU A 118 3.16 -1.71 -14.54
C LEU A 118 2.45 -0.43 -14.10
N ALA A 119 3.19 0.57 -13.64
CA ALA A 119 2.60 1.82 -13.15
C ALA A 119 3.44 3.04 -13.56
N PRO A 120 2.79 4.15 -13.96
CA PRO A 120 3.51 5.39 -14.25
C PRO A 120 4.15 6.04 -13.03
N ILE A 121 3.74 5.69 -11.82
CA ILE A 121 4.24 6.26 -10.57
C ILE A 121 4.56 5.14 -9.58
N ILE A 122 5.81 5.09 -9.13
CA ILE A 122 6.27 4.20 -8.06
C ILE A 122 6.67 5.06 -6.86
N VAL A 123 6.10 4.74 -5.70
CA VAL A 123 6.38 5.43 -4.44
C VAL A 123 7.12 4.47 -3.51
N ILE A 124 8.35 4.82 -3.14
CA ILE A 124 9.22 4.00 -2.32
C ILE A 124 9.28 4.58 -0.90
N LYS A 125 8.78 3.84 0.06
CA LYS A 125 8.80 4.15 1.50
C LYS A 125 10.14 3.72 2.08
N LYS A 126 10.90 4.64 2.69
CA LYS A 126 12.27 4.41 3.21
C LYS A 126 12.33 4.58 4.74
N GLY A 127 11.23 4.39 5.44
CA GLY A 127 11.15 4.49 6.89
C GLY A 127 11.67 5.82 7.42
N ALA A 128 12.68 5.78 8.29
CA ALA A 128 13.30 6.98 8.88
C ALA A 128 14.06 7.84 7.86
N LEU A 129 14.38 7.32 6.68
CA LEU A 129 15.03 8.05 5.60
C LEU A 129 14.04 8.87 4.75
N GLY A 130 12.74 8.66 4.95
CA GLY A 130 11.70 9.37 4.21
C GLY A 130 11.09 8.55 3.08
N ALA A 131 10.95 9.15 1.91
CA ALA A 131 10.37 8.48 0.76
C ALA A 131 10.84 9.09 -0.58
N SER A 132 10.72 8.30 -1.65
CA SER A 132 10.92 8.80 -3.01
C SER A 132 9.76 8.41 -3.93
N VAL A 133 9.60 9.20 -4.98
CA VAL A 133 8.73 8.90 -6.13
C VAL A 133 9.60 8.78 -7.35
N ILE A 134 9.37 7.75 -8.14
CA ILE A 134 9.98 7.55 -9.46
C ILE A 134 8.84 7.43 -10.47
N THR A 135 8.94 8.14 -11.59
CA THR A 135 7.95 8.08 -12.66
C THR A 135 8.52 7.40 -13.90
N ASN A 136 7.65 6.91 -14.76
CA ASN A 136 8.04 6.24 -16.00
C ASN A 136 8.65 7.18 -17.04
N ASP A 137 8.51 8.50 -16.88
CA ASP A 137 9.16 9.54 -17.70
C ASP A 137 10.48 10.04 -17.09
N GLY A 138 10.94 9.40 -16.01
CA GLY A 138 12.27 9.62 -15.42
C GLY A 138 12.33 10.74 -14.37
N ILE A 139 11.19 11.25 -13.89
CA ILE A 139 11.18 12.18 -12.75
C ILE A 139 11.49 11.39 -11.47
N GLU A 140 12.41 11.89 -10.68
CA GLU A 140 12.68 11.38 -9.32
C GLU A 140 12.57 12.51 -8.31
N ILE A 141 11.77 12.29 -7.26
CA ILE A 141 11.59 13.22 -6.15
C ILE A 141 11.89 12.46 -4.85
N CYS A 142 12.81 12.98 -4.04
CA CYS A 142 13.13 12.44 -2.74
C CYS A 142 12.82 13.45 -1.65
N LYS A 143 12.20 12.99 -0.55
CA LYS A 143 11.93 13.80 0.63
C LYS A 143 12.35 13.07 1.90
N PRO A 144 13.00 13.77 2.87
CA PRO A 144 13.34 13.18 4.15
C PRO A 144 12.10 12.93 5.01
N ALA A 145 12.20 11.98 5.95
CA ALA A 145 11.16 11.77 6.93
C ALA A 145 10.97 13.00 7.82
N ILE A 146 9.74 13.23 8.26
CA ILE A 146 9.45 14.23 9.29
C ILE A 146 9.84 13.63 10.64
N PRO A 147 10.68 14.32 11.42
CA PRO A 147 11.10 13.84 12.75
C PRO A 147 9.90 13.57 13.66
N ALA A 148 9.85 12.39 14.25
CA ALA A 148 8.79 11.99 15.19
C ALA A 148 9.36 11.07 16.27
N THR A 149 8.77 11.10 17.47
CA THR A 149 9.04 10.08 18.48
C THR A 149 8.27 8.81 18.10
N VAL A 150 8.99 7.77 17.72
CA VAL A 150 8.38 6.51 17.32
C VAL A 150 7.90 5.74 18.55
N ILE A 151 6.58 5.50 18.63
CA ILE A 151 5.91 4.70 19.66
C ILE A 151 5.45 3.37 19.07
N ASP A 152 4.78 3.40 17.90
CA ASP A 152 4.27 2.21 17.22
C ASP A 152 4.29 2.46 15.70
N THR A 153 4.95 1.59 14.95
CA THR A 153 5.05 1.72 13.49
C THR A 153 3.90 1.06 12.73
N THR A 154 2.94 0.45 13.46
CA THR A 154 1.77 -0.20 12.85
C THR A 154 0.93 0.82 12.10
N GLY A 155 0.58 0.51 10.83
CA GLY A 155 -0.24 1.37 9.99
C GLY A 155 0.47 2.61 9.41
N ALA A 156 1.77 2.80 9.66
CA ALA A 156 2.51 3.93 9.09
C ALA A 156 2.49 3.93 7.56
N GLY A 157 2.64 2.75 6.94
CA GLY A 157 2.54 2.58 5.49
C GLY A 157 1.15 2.92 4.94
N ASP A 158 0.10 2.48 5.63
CA ASP A 158 -1.28 2.78 5.25
C ASP A 158 -1.60 4.27 5.39
N ALA A 159 -1.16 4.91 6.49
CA ALA A 159 -1.31 6.34 6.70
C ALA A 159 -0.54 7.15 5.64
N PHE A 160 0.66 6.70 5.28
CA PHE A 160 1.46 7.28 4.20
C PHE A 160 0.72 7.19 2.86
N ALA A 161 0.28 5.99 2.47
CA ALA A 161 -0.43 5.77 1.21
C ALA A 161 -1.73 6.59 1.15
N ALA A 162 -2.49 6.63 2.24
CA ALA A 162 -3.71 7.43 2.34
C ALA A 162 -3.44 8.93 2.12
N GLY A 163 -2.38 9.48 2.74
CA GLY A 163 -1.98 10.87 2.56
C GLY A 163 -1.57 11.18 1.13
N PHE A 164 -0.72 10.31 0.55
CA PHE A 164 -0.29 10.47 -0.83
C PHE A 164 -1.46 10.46 -1.81
N ILE A 165 -2.33 9.47 -1.71
CA ILE A 165 -3.49 9.30 -2.60
C ILE A 165 -4.45 10.48 -2.48
N ALA A 166 -4.76 10.91 -1.25
CA ALA A 166 -5.68 12.01 -1.00
C ALA A 166 -5.22 13.30 -1.69
N GLU A 167 -3.96 13.67 -1.53
CA GLU A 167 -3.40 14.86 -2.17
C GLU A 167 -3.29 14.68 -3.67
N TRP A 168 -2.77 13.54 -4.13
CA TRP A 168 -2.59 13.28 -5.56
C TRP A 168 -3.91 13.27 -6.35
N LEU A 169 -4.99 12.78 -5.77
CA LEU A 169 -6.30 12.81 -6.44
C LEU A 169 -6.77 14.23 -6.70
N VAL A 170 -6.43 15.18 -5.84
CA VAL A 170 -6.83 16.60 -5.92
C VAL A 170 -5.87 17.40 -6.80
N SER A 171 -4.59 17.38 -6.46
CA SER A 171 -3.59 18.30 -7.04
C SER A 171 -2.81 17.72 -8.22
N LYS A 172 -2.65 16.40 -8.29
CA LYS A 172 -1.69 15.70 -9.16
C LYS A 172 -0.22 16.09 -8.93
N ASP A 173 0.08 16.81 -7.86
CA ASP A 173 1.42 17.24 -7.47
C ASP A 173 2.08 16.15 -6.63
N LEU A 174 3.13 15.52 -7.18
CA LEU A 174 3.87 14.44 -6.51
C LEU A 174 4.64 14.94 -5.28
N SER A 175 5.14 16.17 -5.33
CA SER A 175 5.87 16.75 -4.22
C SER A 175 4.94 17.05 -3.04
N ALA A 176 3.80 17.69 -3.27
CA ALA A 176 2.78 17.94 -2.25
C ALA A 176 2.21 16.62 -1.70
N SER A 177 2.01 15.61 -2.56
CA SER A 177 1.57 14.28 -2.16
C SER A 177 2.55 13.60 -1.18
N LEU A 178 3.86 13.71 -1.44
CA LEU A 178 4.89 13.21 -0.51
C LEU A 178 4.85 13.98 0.83
N ASP A 179 4.64 15.31 0.83
CA ASP A 179 4.58 16.10 2.05
C ASP A 179 3.43 15.65 2.95
N LEU A 180 2.24 15.48 2.40
CA LEU A 180 1.08 15.01 3.17
C LEU A 180 1.27 13.57 3.64
N ALA A 181 1.80 12.68 2.78
CA ALA A 181 2.09 11.29 3.11
C ALA A 181 3.05 11.17 4.32
N LEU A 182 4.19 11.89 4.27
CA LEU A 182 5.19 11.90 5.34
C LEU A 182 4.62 12.50 6.63
N SER A 183 3.78 13.54 6.53
CA SER A 183 3.11 14.14 7.69
C SER A 183 2.18 13.16 8.40
N LEU A 184 1.37 12.41 7.63
CA LEU A 184 0.43 11.43 8.21
C LEU A 184 1.17 10.22 8.78
N ALA A 185 2.22 9.75 8.10
CA ALA A 185 3.06 8.66 8.62
C ALA A 185 3.72 9.06 9.95
N ALA A 186 4.31 10.26 10.04
CA ALA A 186 4.92 10.77 11.27
C ALA A 186 3.90 10.88 12.43
N LYS A 187 2.67 11.34 12.15
CA LYS A 187 1.59 11.37 13.14
C LYS A 187 1.14 9.97 13.56
N CYS A 188 1.15 9.00 12.63
CA CYS A 188 0.78 7.62 12.92
C CYS A 188 1.79 6.99 13.88
N VAL A 189 3.08 7.04 13.57
CA VAL A 189 4.12 6.40 14.41
C VAL A 189 4.28 7.00 15.80
N ALA A 190 3.81 8.22 16.02
CA ALA A 190 3.83 8.90 17.31
C ALA A 190 2.70 8.47 18.26
N ASN A 191 1.91 7.48 17.92
CA ASN A 191 0.79 6.99 18.73
C ASN A 191 0.73 5.47 18.72
N ILE A 192 0.11 4.89 19.75
CA ILE A 192 -0.23 3.46 19.76
C ILE A 192 -1.42 3.22 18.82
N GLY A 193 -1.31 2.20 17.97
CA GLY A 193 -2.35 1.78 17.04
C GLY A 193 -2.16 2.29 15.61
N ALA A 194 -2.86 1.66 14.68
CA ALA A 194 -2.65 1.80 13.23
C ALA A 194 -3.25 3.07 12.60
N ARG A 195 -3.69 4.04 13.39
CA ARG A 195 -4.32 5.26 12.85
C ARG A 195 -3.71 6.51 13.46
N PRO A 196 -3.39 7.54 12.65
CA PRO A 196 -3.01 8.84 13.19
C PRO A 196 -4.18 9.40 14.02
N ARG A 197 -3.90 9.96 15.20
CA ARG A 197 -4.94 10.67 15.95
C ARG A 197 -5.26 11.97 15.21
N VAL A 198 -6.50 12.11 14.77
CA VAL A 198 -7.04 13.39 14.32
C VAL A 198 -7.37 14.16 15.60
N ILE A 199 -6.60 15.20 15.91
CA ILE A 199 -6.96 16.16 16.94
C ILE A 199 -8.00 17.07 16.28
N THR A 200 -9.28 16.86 16.64
CA THR A 200 -10.39 17.74 16.28
C THR A 200 -10.36 18.99 17.14
#